data_13c947ad31e0c9d60382ecf8aee29f84
#
_entry.id   13c947ad31e0c9d60382ecf8aee29f84
#
_cell.length_a   1.000
_cell.length_b   1.000
_cell.length_c   1.000
_cell.angle_alpha   90.00
_cell.angle_beta   90.00
_cell.angle_gamma   90.00
#
_symmetry.space_group_name_H-M   'P 1'
#
loop_
_entity.id
_entity.type
_entity.pdbx_description
1 polymer ?
#
loop_
_entity_poly.entity_id
_entity_poly.type
_entity_poly.pdbx_seq_one_letter_code
_entity_poly.pdbx_strand_id
1 'polypeptide(L)'
;MRNLLRDGMGQTVLPTNLTRKLTIEGVTRAYPVYRVRLDQLFYNDQNDRIATWISQYKNENGEQAFATLSRDAYNAIIEQFIIQSNEAAIEKTQMNIALVNQREPGVILTDGRVIDGNRRFTCLRRLSARDEQFNWFETVILDTNIESGKKQIKMLELSIQHGEEKKVDYNPIDRLVGVYQDIVETGLLTVEEYAYSTNETVFEVKKRIESAMLLVEFLDFIHMPKQYHVARDYQVVSVIADLQPLLRKCDTEETRRKVKHAVFTNIFIIWS
;
A
#
# COMPACT_ATOMS: atom_id res chain seq x y z
N MET A 1 -17.30 18.93 3.36
CA MET A 1 -16.44 17.87 2.80
C MET A 1 -16.93 17.58 1.40
N ARG A 2 -16.02 17.47 0.42
CA ARG A 2 -16.39 17.21 -0.98
C ARG A 2 -16.93 15.79 -1.10
N ASN A 3 -18.01 15.60 -1.87
CA ASN A 3 -18.58 14.29 -2.14
C ASN A 3 -18.85 14.16 -3.64
N LEU A 4 -18.09 13.29 -4.31
CA LEU A 4 -18.13 13.13 -5.76
C LEU A 4 -19.51 12.74 -6.30
N LEU A 5 -20.25 11.88 -5.59
CA LEU A 5 -21.59 11.47 -5.99
C LEU A 5 -22.61 12.62 -5.90
N ARG A 6 -22.45 13.50 -4.88
CA ARG A 6 -23.35 14.66 -4.71
C ARG A 6 -22.95 15.82 -5.62
N ASP A 7 -21.63 16.09 -5.70
CA ASP A 7 -21.12 17.36 -6.23
C ASP A 7 -20.63 17.23 -7.70
N GLY A 8 -20.39 15.99 -8.19
CA GLY A 8 -19.75 15.72 -9.48
C GLY A 8 -20.61 15.04 -10.54
N MET A 9 -21.81 14.57 -10.17
CA MET A 9 -22.66 13.80 -11.09
C MET A 9 -23.06 14.62 -12.34
N GLY A 10 -22.92 13.95 -13.50
CA GLY A 10 -23.23 14.55 -14.80
C GLY A 10 -22.14 15.45 -15.38
N GLN A 11 -21.09 15.76 -14.64
CA GLN A 11 -19.98 16.63 -15.08
C GLN A 11 -18.62 15.90 -14.97
N THR A 12 -18.19 15.60 -13.76
CA THR A 12 -16.91 14.95 -13.46
C THR A 12 -17.08 13.51 -13.03
N VAL A 13 -18.31 13.05 -12.83
CA VAL A 13 -18.72 11.69 -12.51
C VAL A 13 -19.85 11.28 -13.45
N LEU A 14 -19.62 10.28 -14.30
CA LEU A 14 -20.59 9.78 -15.27
C LEU A 14 -20.97 8.33 -14.91
N PRO A 15 -22.26 7.98 -14.87
CA PRO A 15 -22.69 6.62 -14.66
C PRO A 15 -22.30 5.73 -15.85
N THR A 16 -22.10 4.44 -15.60
CA THR A 16 -21.92 3.41 -16.64
C THR A 16 -22.96 2.30 -16.47
N ASN A 17 -23.02 1.39 -17.42
CA ASN A 17 -23.83 0.16 -17.31
C ASN A 17 -23.04 -1.00 -16.67
N LEU A 18 -21.83 -0.74 -16.17
CA LEU A 18 -20.96 -1.75 -15.60
C LEU A 18 -21.21 -1.87 -14.10
N THR A 19 -20.96 -3.08 -13.57
CA THR A 19 -20.90 -3.35 -12.13
C THR A 19 -19.63 -4.10 -11.81
N ARG A 20 -19.10 -3.91 -10.57
CA ARG A 20 -18.00 -4.70 -10.01
C ARG A 20 -18.46 -5.36 -8.72
N LYS A 21 -18.18 -6.66 -8.56
CA LYS A 21 -18.41 -7.36 -7.30
C LYS A 21 -17.28 -7.02 -6.32
N LEU A 22 -17.64 -6.61 -5.13
CA LEU A 22 -16.70 -6.40 -4.02
C LEU A 22 -17.21 -7.14 -2.78
N THR A 23 -16.29 -7.73 -2.04
CA THR A 23 -16.55 -8.31 -0.73
C THR A 23 -16.11 -7.32 0.34
N ILE A 24 -17.07 -6.78 1.09
CA ILE A 24 -16.83 -5.84 2.17
C ILE A 24 -17.40 -6.46 3.43
N GLU A 25 -16.60 -6.59 4.48
CA GLU A 25 -16.99 -7.22 5.75
C GLU A 25 -17.61 -8.62 5.56
N GLY A 26 -17.04 -9.42 4.65
CA GLY A 26 -17.52 -10.79 4.34
C GLY A 26 -18.77 -10.84 3.48
N VAL A 27 -19.37 -9.71 3.08
CA VAL A 27 -20.57 -9.66 2.24
C VAL A 27 -20.20 -9.24 0.81
N THR A 28 -20.43 -10.14 -0.15
CA THR A 28 -20.21 -9.85 -1.57
C THR A 28 -21.45 -9.19 -2.19
N ARG A 29 -21.26 -8.01 -2.78
CA ARG A 29 -22.30 -7.26 -3.50
C ARG A 29 -21.79 -6.74 -4.83
N ALA A 30 -22.70 -6.53 -5.79
CA ALA A 30 -22.42 -5.81 -7.03
C ALA A 30 -22.59 -4.31 -6.78
N TYR A 31 -21.56 -3.54 -7.11
CA TYR A 31 -21.54 -2.09 -7.00
C TYR A 31 -21.54 -1.44 -8.37
N PRO A 32 -22.23 -0.32 -8.57
CA PRO A 32 -22.21 0.41 -9.84
C PRO A 32 -20.82 0.98 -10.10
N VAL A 33 -20.41 0.97 -11.37
CA VAL A 33 -19.17 1.56 -11.84
C VAL A 33 -19.46 2.92 -12.46
N TYR A 34 -18.62 3.89 -12.16
CA TYR A 34 -18.68 5.25 -12.70
C TYR A 34 -17.38 5.56 -13.46
N ARG A 35 -17.45 6.48 -14.40
CA ARG A 35 -16.28 7.14 -14.98
C ARG A 35 -16.07 8.45 -14.23
N VAL A 36 -14.90 8.59 -13.59
CA VAL A 36 -14.52 9.76 -12.80
C VAL A 36 -13.34 10.44 -13.46
N ARG A 37 -13.38 11.77 -13.61
CA ARG A 37 -12.27 12.54 -14.18
C ARG A 37 -11.04 12.43 -13.27
N LEU A 38 -9.86 12.28 -13.87
CA LEU A 38 -8.60 12.07 -13.16
C LEU A 38 -8.25 13.23 -12.22
N ASP A 39 -8.59 14.47 -12.58
CA ASP A 39 -8.36 15.67 -11.78
C ASP A 39 -9.18 15.73 -10.48
N GLN A 40 -10.16 14.84 -10.34
CA GLN A 40 -10.97 14.69 -9.15
C GLN A 40 -10.35 13.75 -8.11
N LEU A 41 -9.35 12.97 -8.52
CA LEU A 41 -8.80 11.84 -7.78
C LEU A 41 -7.44 12.16 -7.16
N PHE A 42 -7.13 11.45 -6.10
CA PHE A 42 -5.82 11.48 -5.47
C PHE A 42 -5.43 10.12 -4.89
N TYR A 43 -4.14 9.89 -4.77
CA TYR A 43 -3.61 8.63 -4.25
C TYR A 43 -3.86 8.46 -2.75
N ASN A 44 -3.87 7.21 -2.30
CA ASN A 44 -3.85 6.86 -0.89
C ASN A 44 -2.40 6.66 -0.43
N ASP A 45 -1.92 7.50 0.48
CA ASP A 45 -0.59 7.41 1.08
C ASP A 45 -0.46 6.30 2.14
N GLN A 46 -1.58 5.70 2.55
CA GLN A 46 -1.57 4.54 3.44
C GLN A 46 -1.42 3.21 2.69
N ASN A 47 -1.12 3.25 1.39
CA ASN A 47 -0.91 2.07 0.56
C ASN A 47 0.42 1.38 0.94
N ASP A 48 0.31 0.17 1.50
CA ASP A 48 1.46 -0.62 1.96
C ASP A 48 2.51 -0.87 0.86
N ARG A 49 2.11 -0.87 -0.42
CA ARG A 49 3.03 -1.10 -1.56
C ARG A 49 4.07 -0.01 -1.74
N ILE A 50 3.90 1.13 -1.11
CA ILE A 50 4.82 2.26 -1.16
C ILE A 50 5.23 2.74 0.24
N ALA A 51 5.03 1.92 1.27
CA ALA A 51 5.28 2.29 2.66
C ALA A 51 6.73 2.73 2.90
N THR A 52 7.69 2.04 2.30
CA THR A 52 9.12 2.40 2.40
C THR A 52 9.45 3.73 1.70
N TRP A 53 8.81 4.02 0.58
CA TRP A 53 8.95 5.28 -0.17
C TRP A 53 8.35 6.46 0.61
N ILE A 54 7.18 6.27 1.20
CA ILE A 54 6.54 7.25 2.08
C ILE A 54 7.43 7.55 3.29
N SER A 55 7.97 6.50 3.92
CA SER A 55 8.89 6.65 5.05
C SER A 55 10.14 7.44 4.66
N GLN A 56 10.75 7.12 3.53
CA GLN A 56 11.92 7.84 3.03
C GLN A 56 11.61 9.32 2.84
N TYR A 57 10.52 9.64 2.13
CA TYR A 57 10.14 11.02 1.87
C TYR A 57 9.89 11.83 3.16
N LYS A 58 9.22 11.21 4.15
CA LYS A 58 9.00 11.82 5.45
C LYS A 58 10.30 12.06 6.23
N ASN A 59 11.23 11.11 6.18
CA ASN A 59 12.54 11.26 6.83
C ASN A 59 13.36 12.41 6.21
N GLU A 60 13.26 12.58 4.90
CA GLU A 60 14.00 13.65 4.18
C GLU A 60 13.33 15.03 4.29
N ASN A 61 11.99 15.09 4.39
CA ASN A 61 11.22 16.33 4.29
C ASN A 61 10.40 16.66 5.54
N GLY A 62 10.44 15.80 6.58
CA GLY A 62 9.70 15.93 7.83
C GLY A 62 8.35 15.20 7.83
N GLU A 63 7.87 14.82 9.00
CA GLU A 63 6.64 14.03 9.19
C GLU A 63 5.38 14.68 8.58
N GLN A 64 5.34 16.01 8.50
CA GLN A 64 4.22 16.78 7.96
C GLN A 64 4.38 17.13 6.48
N ALA A 65 5.35 16.53 5.78
CA ALA A 65 5.72 16.88 4.41
C ALA A 65 4.55 16.85 3.40
N PHE A 66 3.59 15.95 3.58
CA PHE A 66 2.41 15.86 2.71
C PHE A 66 1.30 16.87 3.07
N ALA A 67 1.25 17.37 4.31
CA ALA A 67 0.13 18.19 4.79
C ALA A 67 0.07 19.58 4.13
N THR A 68 1.21 20.08 3.64
CA THR A 68 1.33 21.41 3.05
C THR A 68 1.25 21.41 1.52
N LEU A 69 1.18 20.24 0.89
CA LEU A 69 1.20 20.11 -0.56
C LEU A 69 -0.18 20.42 -1.18
N SER A 70 -0.15 21.03 -2.36
CA SER A 70 -1.33 21.02 -3.23
C SER A 70 -1.64 19.58 -3.67
N ARG A 71 -2.88 19.30 -4.05
CA ARG A 71 -3.29 17.98 -4.54
C ARG A 71 -2.45 17.50 -5.72
N ASP A 72 -2.10 18.41 -6.64
CA ASP A 72 -1.31 18.06 -7.81
C ASP A 72 0.14 17.72 -7.44
N ALA A 73 0.77 18.50 -6.54
CA ALA A 73 2.10 18.20 -6.02
C ALA A 73 2.12 16.88 -5.24
N TYR A 74 1.14 16.65 -4.38
CA TYR A 74 0.95 15.38 -3.68
C TYR A 74 0.84 14.21 -4.66
N ASN A 75 -0.06 14.32 -5.65
CA ASN A 75 -0.23 13.28 -6.66
C ASN A 75 1.04 13.02 -7.45
N ALA A 76 1.80 14.05 -7.81
CA ALA A 76 3.04 13.88 -8.55
C ALA A 76 4.10 13.10 -7.76
N ILE A 77 4.22 13.36 -6.46
CA ILE A 77 5.17 12.64 -5.58
C ILE A 77 4.75 11.17 -5.42
N ILE A 78 3.49 10.89 -5.07
CA ILE A 78 3.02 9.51 -4.89
C ILE A 78 3.08 8.72 -6.20
N GLU A 79 2.81 9.37 -7.33
CA GLU A 79 2.95 8.76 -8.66
C GLU A 79 4.38 8.24 -8.90
N GLN A 80 5.40 9.01 -8.54
CA GLN A 80 6.79 8.58 -8.66
C GLN A 80 7.08 7.35 -7.79
N PHE A 81 6.56 7.31 -6.56
CA PHE A 81 6.75 6.14 -5.69
C PHE A 81 6.11 4.88 -6.29
N ILE A 82 4.91 5.00 -6.87
CA ILE A 82 4.22 3.88 -7.51
C ILE A 82 5.00 3.41 -8.74
N ILE A 83 5.55 4.32 -9.54
CA ILE A 83 6.39 3.98 -10.69
C ILE A 83 7.65 3.25 -10.23
N GLN A 84 8.40 3.82 -9.30
CA GLN A 84 9.65 3.27 -8.79
C GLN A 84 9.46 1.93 -8.06
N SER A 85 8.32 1.70 -7.43
CA SER A 85 8.04 0.44 -6.74
C SER A 85 7.99 -0.77 -7.69
N ASN A 86 7.58 -0.58 -8.95
CA ASN A 86 7.58 -1.65 -9.97
C ASN A 86 7.39 -1.08 -11.38
N GLU A 87 8.47 -0.55 -11.95
CA GLU A 87 8.48 0.12 -13.26
C GLU A 87 8.01 -0.80 -14.41
N ALA A 88 8.50 -2.03 -14.45
CA ALA A 88 8.11 -3.00 -15.47
C ALA A 88 6.60 -3.29 -15.47
N ALA A 89 6.00 -3.35 -14.28
CA ALA A 89 4.55 -3.55 -14.16
C ALA A 89 3.76 -2.31 -14.57
N ILE A 90 4.29 -1.10 -14.35
CA ILE A 90 3.69 0.15 -14.85
C ILE A 90 3.70 0.16 -16.37
N GLU A 91 4.85 -0.10 -17.01
CA GLU A 91 4.98 -0.13 -18.46
C GLU A 91 4.02 -1.13 -19.10
N LYS A 92 3.99 -2.36 -18.59
CA LYS A 92 3.08 -3.40 -19.08
C LYS A 92 1.61 -2.99 -18.94
N THR A 93 1.23 -2.39 -17.82
CA THR A 93 -0.14 -1.93 -17.57
C THR A 93 -0.49 -0.77 -18.49
N GLN A 94 0.43 0.18 -18.69
CA GLN A 94 0.24 1.34 -19.56
C GLN A 94 0.05 0.93 -21.02
N MET A 95 0.88 0.00 -21.53
CA MET A 95 0.72 -0.55 -22.87
C MET A 95 -0.64 -1.23 -23.03
N ASN A 96 -1.07 -2.00 -22.05
CA ASN A 96 -2.38 -2.67 -22.10
C ASN A 96 -3.52 -1.67 -22.14
N ILE A 97 -3.50 -0.63 -21.28
CA ILE A 97 -4.54 0.41 -21.25
C ILE A 97 -4.57 1.20 -22.58
N ALA A 98 -3.39 1.50 -23.15
CA ALA A 98 -3.31 2.19 -24.42
C ALA A 98 -3.93 1.38 -25.58
N LEU A 99 -3.85 0.05 -25.53
CA LEU A 99 -4.40 -0.84 -26.58
C LEU A 99 -5.89 -1.13 -26.43
N VAL A 100 -6.36 -1.36 -25.21
CA VAL A 100 -7.69 -1.92 -24.96
C VAL A 100 -8.51 -1.16 -23.92
N ASN A 101 -8.07 0.03 -23.53
CA ASN A 101 -8.62 0.85 -22.45
C ASN A 101 -8.56 0.16 -21.07
N GLN A 102 -9.14 0.79 -20.07
CA GLN A 102 -9.25 0.22 -18.72
C GLN A 102 -10.28 -0.91 -18.73
N ARG A 103 -9.86 -2.13 -18.36
CA ARG A 103 -10.76 -3.30 -18.28
C ARG A 103 -11.30 -3.54 -16.88
N GLU A 104 -10.44 -3.33 -15.88
CA GLU A 104 -10.80 -3.58 -14.47
C GLU A 104 -11.11 -2.24 -13.79
N PRO A 105 -12.33 -2.02 -13.33
CA PRO A 105 -12.65 -0.83 -12.57
C PRO A 105 -11.83 -0.76 -11.28
N GLY A 106 -11.49 0.45 -10.84
CA GLY A 106 -10.88 0.69 -9.54
C GLY A 106 -11.89 0.76 -8.41
N VAL A 107 -11.42 1.17 -7.23
CA VAL A 107 -12.26 1.53 -6.07
C VAL A 107 -11.75 2.85 -5.50
N ILE A 108 -12.66 3.80 -5.32
CA ILE A 108 -12.36 5.11 -4.71
C ILE A 108 -13.36 5.40 -3.60
N LEU A 109 -13.01 6.36 -2.75
CA LEU A 109 -13.94 6.95 -1.79
C LEU A 109 -14.64 8.17 -2.38
N THR A 110 -15.72 8.62 -1.74
CA THR A 110 -16.47 9.79 -2.16
C THR A 110 -15.67 11.10 -2.16
N ASP A 111 -14.53 11.17 -1.46
CA ASP A 111 -13.62 12.32 -1.49
C ASP A 111 -12.68 12.32 -2.69
N GLY A 112 -12.61 11.23 -3.45
CA GLY A 112 -11.73 11.02 -4.60
C GLY A 112 -10.46 10.24 -4.30
N ARG A 113 -10.29 9.70 -3.10
CA ARG A 113 -9.15 8.87 -2.71
C ARG A 113 -9.20 7.52 -3.40
N VAL A 114 -8.12 7.13 -4.08
CA VAL A 114 -7.99 5.85 -4.78
C VAL A 114 -7.55 4.77 -3.81
N ILE A 115 -8.45 3.83 -3.50
CA ILE A 115 -8.19 2.70 -2.60
C ILE A 115 -7.62 1.52 -3.39
N ASP A 116 -8.19 1.22 -4.56
CA ASP A 116 -7.70 0.20 -5.48
C ASP A 116 -7.56 0.73 -6.89
N GLY A 117 -6.54 0.23 -7.59
CA GLY A 117 -6.25 0.64 -8.98
C GLY A 117 -5.21 1.76 -9.09
N ASN A 118 -4.40 2.02 -8.06
CA ASN A 118 -3.36 3.06 -8.09
C ASN A 118 -2.44 2.95 -9.31
N ARG A 119 -2.02 1.73 -9.73
CA ARG A 119 -1.23 1.50 -10.93
C ARG A 119 -1.97 1.94 -12.19
N ARG A 120 -3.26 1.58 -12.32
CA ARG A 120 -4.10 1.98 -13.47
C ARG A 120 -4.32 3.48 -13.50
N PHE A 121 -4.57 4.09 -12.34
CA PHE A 121 -4.67 5.54 -12.19
C PHE A 121 -3.38 6.25 -12.63
N THR A 122 -2.21 5.77 -12.21
CA THR A 122 -0.90 6.26 -12.68
C THR A 122 -0.77 6.18 -14.20
N CYS A 123 -1.10 5.02 -14.79
CA CYS A 123 -1.00 4.83 -16.24
C CYS A 123 -1.95 5.77 -17.01
N LEU A 124 -3.18 5.95 -16.54
CA LEU A 124 -4.14 6.85 -17.14
C LEU A 124 -3.68 8.32 -17.05
N ARG A 125 -3.15 8.76 -15.92
CA ARG A 125 -2.58 10.11 -15.78
C ARG A 125 -1.45 10.35 -16.79
N ARG A 126 -0.57 9.39 -17.00
CA ARG A 126 0.53 9.47 -17.98
C ARG A 126 0.02 9.49 -19.41
N LEU A 127 -0.98 8.68 -19.74
CA LEU A 127 -1.59 8.62 -21.07
C LEU A 127 -2.41 9.88 -21.36
N SER A 128 -3.16 10.40 -20.39
CA SER A 128 -4.00 11.60 -20.56
C SER A 128 -3.20 12.87 -20.86
N ALA A 129 -1.92 12.91 -20.48
CA ALA A 129 -1.02 14.01 -20.88
C ALA A 129 -0.77 14.09 -22.40
N ARG A 130 -1.08 13.00 -23.14
CA ARG A 130 -0.91 12.92 -24.61
C ARG A 130 -2.22 12.81 -25.36
N ASP A 131 -3.25 12.26 -24.70
CA ASP A 131 -4.55 11.98 -25.33
C ASP A 131 -5.67 12.07 -24.27
N GLU A 132 -6.59 13.01 -24.47
CA GLU A 132 -7.69 13.31 -23.55
C GLU A 132 -8.69 12.14 -23.38
N GLN A 133 -8.74 11.18 -24.30
CA GLN A 133 -9.58 10.00 -24.14
C GLN A 133 -9.29 9.23 -22.83
N PHE A 134 -8.03 9.29 -22.34
CA PHE A 134 -7.60 8.63 -21.11
C PHE A 134 -7.87 9.44 -19.84
N ASN A 135 -8.57 10.56 -19.92
CA ASN A 135 -8.81 11.47 -18.79
C ASN A 135 -9.89 10.99 -17.80
N TRP A 136 -10.27 9.72 -17.91
CA TRP A 136 -11.31 9.11 -17.10
C TRP A 136 -10.86 7.81 -16.47
N PHE A 137 -11.23 7.62 -15.18
CA PHE A 137 -10.98 6.40 -14.43
C PHE A 137 -12.30 5.68 -14.18
N GLU A 138 -12.42 4.44 -14.65
CA GLU A 138 -13.56 3.58 -14.34
C GLU A 138 -13.40 3.00 -12.93
N THR A 139 -14.40 3.23 -12.07
CA THR A 139 -14.25 2.93 -10.64
C THR A 139 -15.59 2.78 -9.94
N VAL A 140 -15.60 1.96 -8.87
CA VAL A 140 -16.65 1.97 -7.86
C VAL A 140 -16.39 3.13 -6.91
N ILE A 141 -17.44 3.85 -6.53
CA ILE A 141 -17.37 4.90 -5.50
C ILE A 141 -18.02 4.37 -4.23
N LEU A 142 -17.23 4.28 -3.15
CA LEU A 142 -17.71 3.85 -1.85
C LEU A 142 -17.95 5.06 -0.94
N ASP A 143 -19.14 5.09 -0.35
CA ASP A 143 -19.51 6.12 0.63
C ASP A 143 -19.04 5.67 2.02
N THR A 144 -17.82 6.05 2.37
CA THR A 144 -17.26 5.81 3.70
C THR A 144 -16.84 7.13 4.33
N ASN A 145 -17.33 7.37 5.55
CA ASN A 145 -16.99 8.58 6.29
C ASN A 145 -15.56 8.42 6.85
N ILE A 146 -14.59 9.19 6.33
CA ILE A 146 -13.15 9.03 6.55
C ILE A 146 -12.76 9.17 8.04
N GLU A 147 -13.47 10.01 8.81
CA GLU A 147 -13.16 10.25 10.22
C GLU A 147 -13.55 9.09 11.15
N SER A 148 -14.64 8.39 10.81
CA SER A 148 -15.11 7.22 11.58
C SER A 148 -14.65 5.88 11.02
N GLY A 149 -14.02 5.87 9.86
CA GLY A 149 -13.82 4.69 9.03
C GLY A 149 -12.37 4.32 8.67
N LYS A 150 -11.33 4.91 9.30
CA LYS A 150 -9.92 4.57 8.97
C LYS A 150 -9.66 3.07 9.01
N LYS A 151 -10.16 2.40 10.04
CA LYS A 151 -10.04 0.96 10.22
C LYS A 151 -10.75 0.19 9.11
N GLN A 152 -11.99 0.54 8.81
CA GLN A 152 -12.79 -0.08 7.75
C GLN A 152 -12.18 0.15 6.37
N ILE A 153 -11.65 1.35 6.12
CA ILE A 153 -10.94 1.69 4.89
C ILE A 153 -9.69 0.81 4.74
N LYS A 154 -8.91 0.65 5.81
CA LYS A 154 -7.72 -0.20 5.78
C LYS A 154 -8.06 -1.67 5.58
N MET A 155 -9.06 -2.18 6.29
CA MET A 155 -9.55 -3.56 6.11
C MET A 155 -10.05 -3.80 4.68
N LEU A 156 -10.76 -2.84 4.10
CA LEU A 156 -11.20 -2.91 2.71
C LEU A 156 -10.02 -2.92 1.74
N GLU A 157 -9.05 -2.02 1.92
CA GLU A 157 -7.84 -1.99 1.10
C GLU A 157 -7.12 -3.33 1.14
N LEU A 158 -6.86 -3.87 2.32
CA LEU A 158 -6.22 -5.17 2.50
C LEU A 158 -7.02 -6.29 1.84
N SER A 159 -8.34 -6.34 2.02
CA SER A 159 -9.18 -7.39 1.45
C SER A 159 -9.24 -7.34 -0.07
N ILE A 160 -9.25 -6.16 -0.69
CA ILE A 160 -9.18 -6.02 -2.14
C ILE A 160 -7.79 -6.42 -2.66
N GLN A 161 -6.72 -5.99 -1.98
CA GLN A 161 -5.35 -6.26 -2.42
C GLN A 161 -4.96 -7.74 -2.28
N HIS A 162 -5.49 -8.44 -1.30
CA HIS A 162 -5.20 -9.84 -1.01
C HIS A 162 -6.29 -10.82 -1.45
N GLY A 163 -7.51 -10.34 -1.67
CA GLY A 163 -8.66 -11.15 -2.09
C GLY A 163 -8.73 -11.45 -3.58
N GLU A 164 -8.00 -10.74 -4.43
CA GLU A 164 -7.90 -11.07 -5.85
C GLU A 164 -6.86 -12.18 -6.04
N GLU A 165 -7.23 -13.25 -6.77
CA GLU A 165 -6.42 -14.48 -6.98
C GLU A 165 -5.02 -14.23 -7.58
N LYS A 166 -4.80 -13.09 -8.21
CA LYS A 166 -3.48 -12.70 -8.71
C LYS A 166 -2.74 -11.89 -7.65
N LYS A 167 -1.90 -12.57 -6.89
CA LYS A 167 -0.89 -11.93 -6.03
C LYS A 167 0.00 -11.05 -6.91
N VAL A 168 -0.28 -9.76 -6.94
CA VAL A 168 0.62 -8.79 -7.56
C VAL A 168 1.85 -8.70 -6.66
N ASP A 169 3.05 -8.74 -7.26
CA ASP A 169 4.33 -8.70 -6.56
C ASP A 169 4.41 -7.53 -5.57
N TYR A 170 4.28 -7.86 -4.31
CA TYR A 170 4.54 -6.98 -3.18
C TYR A 170 6.03 -7.02 -2.90
N ASN A 171 6.66 -5.87 -2.71
CA ASN A 171 7.97 -5.86 -2.11
C ASN A 171 7.86 -6.45 -0.69
N PRO A 172 8.62 -7.49 -0.36
CA PRO A 172 8.50 -8.15 0.94
C PRO A 172 8.74 -7.21 2.13
N ILE A 173 9.59 -6.18 1.99
CA ILE A 173 9.80 -5.16 3.02
C ILE A 173 8.53 -4.34 3.25
N ASP A 174 7.90 -3.85 2.19
CA ASP A 174 6.68 -3.05 2.32
C ASP A 174 5.58 -3.82 3.05
N ARG A 175 5.51 -5.14 2.83
CA ARG A 175 4.57 -6.01 3.54
C ARG A 175 4.91 -6.17 5.04
N LEU A 176 6.19 -6.20 5.41
CA LEU A 176 6.62 -6.21 6.82
C LEU A 176 6.33 -4.87 7.49
N VAL A 177 6.60 -3.78 6.80
CA VAL A 177 6.33 -2.42 7.30
C VAL A 177 4.83 -2.21 7.51
N GLY A 178 3.99 -2.61 6.54
CA GLY A 178 2.53 -2.49 6.64
C GLY A 178 1.97 -3.21 7.86
N VAL A 179 2.30 -4.50 8.06
CA VAL A 179 1.80 -5.25 9.23
C VAL A 179 2.32 -4.67 10.56
N TYR A 180 3.55 -4.17 10.59
CA TYR A 180 4.10 -3.51 11.77
C TYR A 180 3.33 -2.23 12.12
N GLN A 181 3.13 -1.38 11.13
CA GLN A 181 2.42 -0.11 11.31
C GLN A 181 0.96 -0.31 11.72
N ASP A 182 0.25 -1.23 11.05
CA ASP A 182 -1.17 -1.44 11.30
C ASP A 182 -1.47 -2.09 12.66
N ILE A 183 -0.63 -3.04 13.09
CA ILE A 183 -0.89 -3.83 14.30
C ILE A 183 -0.06 -3.35 15.49
N VAL A 184 1.24 -3.09 15.30
CA VAL A 184 2.16 -2.85 16.42
C VAL A 184 2.29 -1.36 16.72
N GLU A 185 2.57 -0.55 15.71
CA GLU A 185 2.86 0.88 15.90
C GLU A 185 1.58 1.69 16.18
N THR A 186 0.53 1.50 15.38
CA THR A 186 -0.71 2.30 15.50
C THR A 186 -1.83 1.58 16.25
N GLY A 187 -1.80 0.25 16.33
CA GLY A 187 -2.88 -0.55 16.87
C GLY A 187 -4.21 -0.38 16.12
N LEU A 188 -4.13 -0.01 14.83
CA LEU A 188 -5.31 0.21 14.00
C LEU A 188 -6.12 -1.06 13.80
N LEU A 189 -5.44 -2.20 13.65
CA LEU A 189 -6.02 -3.53 13.49
C LEU A 189 -5.52 -4.49 14.56
N THR A 190 -6.38 -5.43 14.97
CA THR A 190 -5.94 -6.61 15.71
C THR A 190 -5.31 -7.63 14.76
N VAL A 191 -4.59 -8.61 15.31
CA VAL A 191 -4.01 -9.71 14.52
C VAL A 191 -5.09 -10.48 13.76
N GLU A 192 -6.23 -10.72 14.41
CA GLU A 192 -7.38 -11.44 13.86
C GLU A 192 -8.03 -10.66 12.71
N GLU A 193 -8.21 -9.36 12.86
CA GLU A 193 -8.76 -8.48 11.81
C GLU A 193 -7.84 -8.39 10.61
N TYR A 194 -6.53 -8.29 10.84
CA TYR A 194 -5.55 -8.29 9.76
C TYR A 194 -5.56 -9.64 9.02
N ALA A 195 -5.52 -10.76 9.75
CA ALA A 195 -5.59 -12.10 9.20
C ALA A 195 -6.85 -12.31 8.34
N TYR A 196 -8.00 -11.89 8.86
CA TYR A 196 -9.26 -11.92 8.13
C TYR A 196 -9.21 -11.10 6.83
N SER A 197 -8.71 -9.86 6.89
CA SER A 197 -8.65 -8.95 5.74
C SER A 197 -7.66 -9.41 4.67
N THR A 198 -6.60 -10.13 5.05
CA THR A 198 -5.59 -10.63 4.10
C THR A 198 -5.80 -12.08 3.66
N ASN A 199 -6.87 -12.72 4.14
CA ASN A 199 -7.16 -14.14 3.92
C ASN A 199 -5.98 -15.05 4.32
N GLU A 200 -5.39 -14.75 5.48
CA GLU A 200 -4.27 -15.48 6.07
C GLU A 200 -4.65 -16.05 7.44
N THR A 201 -3.87 -17.01 7.91
CA THR A 201 -4.06 -17.53 9.27
C THR A 201 -3.45 -16.55 10.29
N VAL A 202 -4.01 -16.53 11.50
CA VAL A 202 -3.46 -15.79 12.64
C VAL A 202 -1.99 -16.17 12.91
N PHE A 203 -1.63 -17.44 12.68
CA PHE A 203 -0.26 -17.92 12.83
C PHE A 203 0.69 -17.26 11.81
N GLU A 204 0.29 -17.17 10.55
CA GLU A 204 1.09 -16.52 9.49
C GLU A 204 1.29 -15.04 9.78
N VAL A 205 0.24 -14.35 10.22
CA VAL A 205 0.31 -12.94 10.59
C VAL A 205 1.25 -12.74 11.80
N LYS A 206 1.14 -13.57 12.86
CA LYS A 206 2.05 -13.50 14.02
C LYS A 206 3.51 -13.72 13.60
N LYS A 207 3.77 -14.71 12.74
CA LYS A 207 5.11 -14.95 12.21
C LYS A 207 5.66 -13.74 11.44
N ARG A 208 4.79 -13.06 10.67
CA ARG A 208 5.17 -11.84 9.93
C ARG A 208 5.44 -10.68 10.88
N ILE A 209 4.67 -10.51 11.95
CA ILE A 209 4.93 -9.52 12.99
C ILE A 209 6.30 -9.76 13.64
N GLU A 210 6.65 -11.00 13.97
CA GLU A 210 7.98 -11.33 14.48
C GLU A 210 9.10 -10.90 13.51
N SER A 211 8.94 -11.15 12.20
CA SER A 211 9.89 -10.69 11.19
C SER A 211 9.95 -9.16 11.11
N ALA A 212 8.80 -8.50 11.19
CA ALA A 212 8.72 -7.04 11.17
C ALA A 212 9.39 -6.41 12.40
N MET A 213 9.23 -7.01 13.58
CA MET A 213 9.93 -6.57 14.79
C MET A 213 11.45 -6.73 14.67
N LEU A 214 11.94 -7.84 14.09
CA LEU A 214 13.36 -8.02 13.82
C LEU A 214 13.91 -6.97 12.84
N LEU A 215 13.13 -6.58 11.84
CA LEU A 215 13.48 -5.51 10.93
C LEU A 215 13.61 -4.16 11.65
N VAL A 216 12.67 -3.85 12.54
CA VAL A 216 12.74 -2.62 13.36
C VAL A 216 13.95 -2.66 14.30
N GLU A 217 14.19 -3.78 15.00
CA GLU A 217 15.36 -3.96 15.84
C GLU A 217 16.68 -3.80 15.05
N PHE A 218 16.73 -4.26 13.80
CA PHE A 218 17.89 -4.05 12.93
C PHE A 218 18.09 -2.56 12.61
N LEU A 219 17.03 -1.84 12.25
CA LEU A 219 17.13 -0.40 11.98
C LEU A 219 17.54 0.40 13.21
N ASP A 220 17.05 0.03 14.39
CA ASP A 220 17.48 0.63 15.66
C ASP A 220 18.97 0.33 15.95
N PHE A 221 19.41 -0.91 15.68
CA PHE A 221 20.81 -1.33 15.86
C PHE A 221 21.80 -0.52 15.02
N ILE A 222 21.42 -0.19 13.79
CA ILE A 222 22.24 0.65 12.89
C ILE A 222 22.00 2.15 13.07
N HIS A 223 21.27 2.56 14.12
CA HIS A 223 20.91 3.97 14.42
C HIS A 223 20.10 4.67 13.31
N MET A 224 19.26 3.91 12.61
CA MET A 224 18.37 4.41 11.55
C MET A 224 16.89 4.05 11.82
N PRO A 225 16.34 4.43 13.01
CA PRO A 225 14.97 4.09 13.37
C PRO A 225 13.98 4.63 12.34
N LYS A 226 12.97 3.81 11.98
CA LYS A 226 11.92 4.12 10.99
C LYS A 226 12.41 4.41 9.57
N GLN A 227 13.69 4.27 9.25
CA GLN A 227 14.21 4.41 7.90
C GLN A 227 14.03 3.09 7.10
N TYR A 228 12.80 2.69 6.88
CA TYR A 228 12.46 1.40 6.25
C TYR A 228 13.01 1.24 4.83
N HIS A 229 13.26 2.36 4.12
CA HIS A 229 13.93 2.33 2.82
C HIS A 229 15.35 1.73 2.90
N VAL A 230 16.07 1.95 3.99
CA VAL A 230 17.40 1.36 4.21
C VAL A 230 17.29 -0.16 4.25
N ALA A 231 16.29 -0.71 4.94
CA ALA A 231 16.05 -2.15 4.96
C ALA A 231 15.69 -2.71 3.57
N ARG A 232 14.97 -1.93 2.74
CA ARG A 232 14.68 -2.28 1.35
C ARG A 232 15.98 -2.32 0.52
N ASP A 233 16.80 -1.28 0.64
CA ASP A 233 18.02 -1.11 -0.14
C ASP A 233 19.07 -2.17 0.26
N TYR A 234 19.13 -2.56 1.52
CA TYR A 234 19.98 -3.65 2.05
C TYR A 234 19.40 -5.05 1.83
N GLN A 235 18.24 -5.19 1.22
CA GLN A 235 17.58 -6.47 0.91
C GLN A 235 17.52 -7.45 2.10
N VAL A 236 17.30 -6.93 3.32
CA VAL A 236 17.45 -7.68 4.58
C VAL A 236 16.40 -8.77 4.81
N VAL A 237 15.34 -8.85 3.99
CA VAL A 237 14.20 -9.78 4.21
C VAL A 237 14.63 -11.23 4.29
N SER A 238 15.48 -11.69 3.37
CA SER A 238 15.94 -13.08 3.36
C SER A 238 16.72 -13.42 4.63
N VAL A 239 17.59 -12.51 5.05
CA VAL A 239 18.39 -12.69 6.28
C VAL A 239 17.51 -12.70 7.53
N ILE A 240 16.50 -11.82 7.60
CA ILE A 240 15.53 -11.80 8.71
C ILE A 240 14.69 -13.09 8.72
N ALA A 241 14.27 -13.59 7.57
CA ALA A 241 13.52 -14.83 7.46
C ALA A 241 14.33 -16.05 7.95
N ASP A 242 15.63 -16.07 7.67
CA ASP A 242 16.54 -17.12 8.11
C ASP A 242 16.91 -16.98 9.60
N LEU A 243 16.94 -15.76 10.13
CA LEU A 243 17.23 -15.49 11.53
C LEU A 243 16.14 -16.01 12.46
N GLN A 244 14.86 -15.89 12.10
CA GLN A 244 13.75 -16.33 12.95
C GLN A 244 13.87 -17.78 13.47
N PRO A 245 14.05 -18.80 12.59
CA PRO A 245 14.18 -20.17 13.06
C PRO A 245 15.46 -20.42 13.88
N LEU A 246 16.53 -19.64 13.67
CA LEU A 246 17.73 -19.71 14.48
C LEU A 246 17.46 -19.20 15.90
N LEU A 247 16.76 -18.07 16.04
CA LEU A 247 16.42 -17.52 17.35
C LEU A 247 15.49 -18.44 18.16
N ARG A 248 14.60 -19.18 17.50
CA ARG A 248 13.74 -20.17 18.16
C ARG A 248 14.50 -21.37 18.75
N LYS A 249 15.72 -21.66 18.25
CA LYS A 249 16.58 -22.73 18.75
C LYS A 249 17.49 -22.29 19.89
N CYS A 250 17.53 -21.01 20.21
CA CYS A 250 18.35 -20.49 21.30
C CYS A 250 17.65 -20.72 22.65
N ASP A 251 18.35 -21.34 23.57
CA ASP A 251 17.83 -21.72 24.90
C ASP A 251 17.74 -20.53 25.85
N THR A 252 18.54 -19.47 25.66
CA THR A 252 18.60 -18.30 26.55
C THR A 252 18.46 -16.99 25.79
N GLU A 253 17.95 -15.97 26.46
CA GLU A 253 17.89 -14.61 25.93
C GLU A 253 19.28 -14.02 25.64
N GLU A 254 20.29 -14.39 26.40
CA GLU A 254 21.67 -13.97 26.14
C GLU A 254 22.17 -14.54 24.82
N THR A 255 21.91 -15.81 24.53
CA THR A 255 22.28 -16.44 23.26
C THR A 255 21.52 -15.80 22.11
N ARG A 256 20.22 -15.54 22.26
CA ARG A 256 19.41 -14.82 21.25
C ARG A 256 20.00 -13.45 20.92
N ARG A 257 20.38 -12.69 21.95
CA ARG A 257 20.98 -11.36 21.78
C ARG A 257 22.32 -11.45 21.04
N LYS A 258 23.18 -12.41 21.37
CA LYS A 258 24.47 -12.63 20.69
C LYS A 258 24.26 -12.99 19.20
N VAL A 259 23.33 -13.87 18.91
CA VAL A 259 22.99 -14.26 17.53
C VAL A 259 22.45 -13.06 16.73
N LYS A 260 21.49 -12.32 17.30
CA LYS A 260 20.98 -11.10 16.65
C LYS A 260 22.10 -10.10 16.36
N HIS A 261 22.92 -9.81 17.36
CA HIS A 261 24.04 -8.87 17.22
C HIS A 261 25.02 -9.31 16.11
N ALA A 262 25.40 -10.57 16.06
CA ALA A 262 26.30 -11.09 15.03
C ALA A 262 25.70 -10.98 13.63
N VAL A 263 24.40 -11.32 13.46
CA VAL A 263 23.73 -11.24 12.17
C VAL A 263 23.56 -9.78 11.73
N PHE A 264 23.12 -8.89 12.62
CA PHE A 264 22.95 -7.47 12.31
C PHE A 264 24.27 -6.79 11.97
N THR A 265 25.35 -7.13 12.67
CA THR A 265 26.69 -6.63 12.35
C THR A 265 27.12 -7.11 10.96
N ASN A 266 26.91 -8.37 10.61
CA ASN A 266 27.25 -8.88 9.30
C ASN A 266 26.44 -8.21 8.16
N ILE A 267 25.13 -8.00 8.35
CA ILE A 267 24.32 -7.23 7.39
C ILE A 267 24.94 -5.85 7.20
N PHE A 268 25.22 -5.14 8.28
CA PHE A 268 25.76 -3.79 8.23
C PHE A 268 27.11 -3.73 7.52
N ILE A 269 28.04 -4.66 7.81
CA ILE A 269 29.38 -4.70 7.18
C ILE A 269 29.30 -5.02 5.68
N ILE A 270 28.39 -5.88 5.26
CA ILE A 270 28.27 -6.27 3.85
C ILE A 270 27.74 -5.10 3.00
N TRP A 271 26.92 -4.23 3.55
CA TRP A 271 26.22 -3.17 2.83
C TRP A 271 26.72 -1.76 3.15
N SER A 272 27.64 -1.58 4.10
CA SER A 272 28.34 -0.32 4.38
C SER A 272 29.61 -0.16 3.54
#